data_b3804f6237468534f8323292c258efce
#
_entry.id   b3804f6237468534f8323292c258efce
#
_cell.length_a   1.000
_cell.length_b   1.000
_cell.length_c   1.000
_cell.angle_alpha   90.00
_cell.angle_beta   90.00
_cell.angle_gamma   90.00
#
_symmetry.space_group_name_H-M   'P 1'
#
loop_
_entity.id
_entity.type
_entity.pdbx_description
1 polymer ?
#
loop_
_entity_poly.entity_id
_entity_poly.type
_entity_poly.pdbx_seq_one_letter_code
_entity_poly.pdbx_strand_id
1 'polypeptide(L)'
;MRKIRILLADDHKLMRSGLRLLVEQQPDLTVVGEANDGREAVANAKSLKPDVAVMDIGMPNLNGIEAALQVTQANPQISVVMLSMHSDESYVLRALKSGAKGYLLKDSAESDLIKAIHAVAEGKSFFSPAVSKVLLDDYVRKLKRSGAEDAYDLLTPREREILQLVAEGKSNKDVANLLNLSVYTVETHRSNIMEKLNLRGIPELILFAVRRGIIS
;
A
#
# COMPACT_ATOMS: atom_id res chain seq x y z
N MET A 1 32.87 3.15 -2.68
CA MET A 1 31.51 2.58 -2.74
C MET A 1 31.01 2.61 -4.17
N ARG A 2 30.24 1.60 -4.63
CA ARG A 2 29.61 1.64 -5.96
C ARG A 2 28.51 2.69 -5.94
N LYS A 3 28.50 3.60 -6.91
CA LYS A 3 27.43 4.59 -7.05
C LYS A 3 26.15 3.93 -7.55
N ILE A 4 25.00 4.39 -7.06
CA ILE A 4 23.69 4.02 -7.57
C ILE A 4 23.51 4.67 -8.95
N ARG A 5 23.20 3.86 -9.95
CA ARG A 5 23.09 4.25 -11.36
C ARG A 5 21.64 4.56 -11.69
N ILE A 6 21.37 5.77 -12.18
CA ILE A 6 20.03 6.31 -12.35
C ILE A 6 19.77 6.62 -13.82
N LEU A 7 18.60 6.16 -14.32
CA LEU A 7 18.01 6.59 -15.58
C LEU A 7 16.92 7.63 -15.26
N LEU A 8 16.95 8.79 -15.93
CA LEU A 8 15.91 9.82 -15.82
C LEU A 8 15.08 9.84 -17.11
N ALA A 9 13.76 9.71 -17.00
CA ALA A 9 12.84 9.77 -18.12
C ALA A 9 11.71 10.79 -17.85
N ASP A 10 11.70 11.87 -18.59
CA ASP A 10 10.71 12.94 -18.53
C ASP A 10 10.76 13.70 -19.87
N ASP A 11 9.64 14.00 -20.49
CA ASP A 11 9.57 14.71 -21.76
C ASP A 11 9.88 16.23 -21.60
N HIS A 12 9.75 16.74 -20.36
CA HIS A 12 10.06 18.12 -20.04
C HIS A 12 11.58 18.33 -19.76
N LYS A 13 12.29 18.85 -20.73
CA LYS A 13 13.75 19.06 -20.65
C LYS A 13 14.19 19.81 -19.39
N LEU A 14 13.44 20.86 -19.00
CA LEU A 14 13.78 21.67 -17.82
C LEU A 14 13.65 20.84 -16.52
N MET A 15 12.57 20.09 -16.37
CA MET A 15 12.38 19.18 -15.23
C MET A 15 13.50 18.14 -15.17
N ARG A 16 13.79 17.47 -16.28
CA ARG A 16 14.83 16.45 -16.35
C ARG A 16 16.21 17.02 -16.00
N SER A 17 16.53 18.25 -16.47
CA SER A 17 17.77 18.92 -16.09
C SER A 17 17.84 19.26 -14.60
N GLY A 18 16.73 19.69 -14.00
CA GLY A 18 16.63 19.92 -12.56
C GLY A 18 16.82 18.65 -11.74
N LEU A 19 16.15 17.56 -12.12
CA LEU A 19 16.31 16.25 -11.46
C LEU A 19 17.76 15.74 -11.57
N ARG A 20 18.38 15.91 -12.73
CA ARG A 20 19.80 15.58 -12.93
C ARG A 20 20.71 16.33 -11.96
N LEU A 21 20.53 17.65 -11.84
CA LEU A 21 21.33 18.46 -10.91
C LEU A 21 21.17 17.98 -9.46
N LEU A 22 19.94 17.68 -9.01
CA LEU A 22 19.68 17.17 -7.66
C LEU A 22 20.40 15.83 -7.41
N VAL A 23 20.32 14.93 -8.39
CA VAL A 23 20.97 13.61 -8.31
C VAL A 23 22.48 13.74 -8.29
N GLU A 24 23.07 14.54 -9.20
CA GLU A 24 24.53 14.68 -9.33
C GLU A 24 25.20 15.45 -8.18
N GLN A 25 24.41 16.18 -7.37
CA GLN A 25 24.90 16.76 -6.10
C GLN A 25 25.21 15.69 -5.03
N GLN A 26 24.69 14.47 -5.19
CA GLN A 26 24.95 13.39 -4.25
C GLN A 26 26.17 12.58 -4.68
N PRO A 27 27.16 12.39 -3.80
CA PRO A 27 28.43 11.74 -4.17
C PRO A 27 28.29 10.25 -4.50
N ASP A 28 27.22 9.62 -4.02
CA ASP A 28 26.92 8.19 -4.16
C ASP A 28 25.92 7.88 -5.28
N LEU A 29 25.41 8.90 -5.98
CA LEU A 29 24.49 8.74 -7.10
C LEU A 29 25.17 9.13 -8.44
N THR A 30 24.65 8.61 -9.56
CA THR A 30 25.11 9.01 -10.89
C THR A 30 24.03 8.78 -11.94
N VAL A 31 23.78 9.79 -12.78
CA VAL A 31 22.88 9.66 -13.92
C VAL A 31 23.62 8.96 -15.05
N VAL A 32 23.14 7.79 -15.45
CA VAL A 32 23.76 6.98 -16.52
C VAL A 32 23.06 7.12 -17.86
N GLY A 33 21.86 7.70 -17.88
CA GLY A 33 21.12 7.98 -19.10
C GLY A 33 19.92 8.88 -18.85
N GLU A 34 19.44 9.47 -19.93
CA GLU A 34 18.20 10.26 -19.97
C GLU A 34 17.33 9.74 -21.10
N ALA A 35 16.02 9.95 -21.01
CA ALA A 35 15.04 9.61 -22.03
C ALA A 35 13.98 10.72 -22.14
N ASN A 36 13.50 10.99 -23.35
CA ASN A 36 12.48 11.99 -23.63
C ASN A 36 11.09 11.37 -23.79
N ASP A 37 11.01 10.05 -23.86
CA ASP A 37 9.76 9.29 -23.96
C ASP A 37 9.93 7.88 -23.38
N GLY A 38 8.80 7.16 -23.25
CA GLY A 38 8.80 5.82 -22.66
C GLY A 38 9.50 4.77 -23.51
N ARG A 39 9.54 4.90 -24.84
CA ARG A 39 10.24 3.94 -25.72
C ARG A 39 11.75 4.06 -25.55
N GLU A 40 12.25 5.29 -25.52
CA GLU A 40 13.65 5.58 -25.23
C GLU A 40 14.02 5.11 -23.82
N ALA A 41 13.13 5.34 -22.83
CA ALA A 41 13.33 4.87 -21.46
C ALA A 41 13.51 3.35 -21.38
N VAL A 42 12.65 2.58 -22.07
CA VAL A 42 12.76 1.11 -22.13
C VAL A 42 14.05 0.66 -22.82
N ALA A 43 14.40 1.29 -23.93
CA ALA A 43 15.65 0.98 -24.66
C ALA A 43 16.88 1.26 -23.79
N ASN A 44 16.91 2.42 -23.13
CA ASN A 44 18.01 2.83 -22.24
C ASN A 44 18.09 1.94 -20.99
N ALA A 45 16.96 1.56 -20.39
CA ALA A 45 16.92 0.63 -19.28
C ALA A 45 17.55 -0.74 -19.63
N LYS A 46 17.25 -1.24 -20.84
CA LYS A 46 17.81 -2.51 -21.35
C LYS A 46 19.32 -2.44 -21.59
N SER A 47 19.80 -1.35 -22.21
CA SER A 47 21.21 -1.21 -22.60
C SER A 47 22.10 -0.78 -21.43
N LEU A 48 21.64 0.19 -20.63
CA LEU A 48 22.41 0.79 -19.55
C LEU A 48 22.30 0.01 -18.23
N LYS A 49 21.22 -0.76 -18.04
CA LYS A 49 20.95 -1.53 -16.80
C LYS A 49 21.14 -0.66 -15.54
N PRO A 50 20.34 0.42 -15.38
CA PRO A 50 20.42 1.27 -14.20
C PRO A 50 19.95 0.49 -12.95
N ASP A 51 20.33 0.95 -11.77
CA ASP A 51 19.80 0.41 -10.51
C ASP A 51 18.40 0.97 -10.23
N VAL A 52 18.19 2.26 -10.58
CA VAL A 52 16.91 2.96 -10.41
C VAL A 52 16.54 3.69 -11.71
N ALA A 53 15.28 3.60 -12.12
CA ALA A 53 14.71 4.40 -13.18
C ALA A 53 13.65 5.36 -12.59
N VAL A 54 13.85 6.66 -12.77
CA VAL A 54 12.89 7.70 -12.39
C VAL A 54 12.13 8.09 -13.65
N MET A 55 10.80 7.89 -13.66
CA MET A 55 9.98 8.04 -14.85
C MET A 55 8.79 8.96 -14.63
N ASP A 56 8.64 9.96 -15.49
CA ASP A 56 7.37 10.69 -15.61
C ASP A 56 6.28 9.78 -16.16
N ILE A 57 5.05 9.98 -15.70
CA ILE A 57 3.86 9.27 -16.21
C ILE A 57 3.45 9.80 -17.58
N GLY A 58 3.48 11.12 -17.76
CA GLY A 58 2.89 11.82 -18.91
C GLY A 58 3.76 11.88 -20.17
N MET A 59 4.56 10.87 -20.48
CA MET A 59 5.46 10.88 -21.65
C MET A 59 4.76 10.52 -22.97
N PRO A 60 5.22 11.10 -24.10
CA PRO A 60 4.73 10.76 -25.45
C PRO A 60 5.18 9.37 -25.91
N ASN A 61 4.61 8.88 -27.01
CA ASN A 61 4.92 7.60 -27.70
C ASN A 61 4.66 6.34 -26.86
N LEU A 62 5.03 6.35 -25.57
CA LEU A 62 4.76 5.32 -24.58
C LEU A 62 4.74 6.02 -23.22
N ASN A 63 3.60 5.98 -22.52
CA ASN A 63 3.49 6.59 -21.20
C ASN A 63 4.36 5.85 -20.15
N GLY A 64 4.70 6.55 -19.05
CA GLY A 64 5.62 6.01 -18.06
C GLY A 64 5.12 4.77 -17.33
N ILE A 65 3.80 4.58 -17.18
CA ILE A 65 3.25 3.38 -16.55
C ILE A 65 3.52 2.13 -17.41
N GLU A 66 3.27 2.24 -18.71
CA GLU A 66 3.53 1.15 -19.65
C GLU A 66 5.04 0.92 -19.86
N ALA A 67 5.84 2.00 -19.84
CA ALA A 67 7.30 1.89 -19.86
C ALA A 67 7.81 1.17 -18.60
N ALA A 68 7.34 1.55 -17.42
CA ALA A 68 7.67 0.89 -16.15
C ALA A 68 7.34 -0.60 -16.16
N LEU A 69 6.15 -0.97 -16.66
CA LEU A 69 5.75 -2.37 -16.80
C LEU A 69 6.75 -3.16 -17.67
N GLN A 70 7.13 -2.62 -18.84
CA GLN A 70 8.09 -3.28 -19.71
C GLN A 70 9.49 -3.38 -19.07
N VAL A 71 9.94 -2.34 -18.38
CA VAL A 71 11.24 -2.34 -17.70
C VAL A 71 11.27 -3.36 -16.56
N THR A 72 10.26 -3.39 -15.71
CA THR A 72 10.20 -4.31 -14.56
C THR A 72 10.02 -5.76 -14.97
N GLN A 73 9.27 -6.03 -16.04
CA GLN A 73 9.15 -7.38 -16.62
C GLN A 73 10.46 -7.86 -17.27
N ALA A 74 11.13 -6.99 -18.00
CA ALA A 74 12.39 -7.33 -18.66
C ALA A 74 13.57 -7.48 -17.70
N ASN A 75 13.60 -6.68 -16.63
CA ASN A 75 14.63 -6.73 -15.60
C ASN A 75 14.08 -6.34 -14.22
N PRO A 76 13.66 -7.30 -13.38
CA PRO A 76 13.13 -7.06 -12.04
C PRO A 76 14.14 -6.44 -11.05
N GLN A 77 15.42 -6.38 -11.39
CA GLN A 77 16.44 -5.73 -10.57
C GLN A 77 16.40 -4.20 -10.67
N ILE A 78 15.80 -3.66 -11.73
CA ILE A 78 15.64 -2.21 -11.89
C ILE A 78 14.46 -1.76 -11.02
N SER A 79 14.72 -0.91 -10.04
CA SER A 79 13.68 -0.30 -9.24
C SER A 79 13.11 0.93 -9.94
N VAL A 80 11.79 1.04 -10.05
CA VAL A 80 11.15 2.18 -10.74
C VAL A 80 10.51 3.12 -9.71
N VAL A 81 10.80 4.42 -9.86
CA VAL A 81 10.14 5.53 -9.15
C VAL A 81 9.35 6.33 -10.16
N MET A 82 8.04 6.43 -9.97
CA MET A 82 7.17 7.24 -10.81
C MET A 82 7.14 8.69 -10.33
N LEU A 83 7.18 9.63 -11.26
CA LEU A 83 6.90 11.04 -11.04
C LEU A 83 5.55 11.40 -11.68
N SER A 84 4.75 12.22 -11.02
CA SER A 84 3.43 12.60 -11.53
C SER A 84 2.97 13.97 -11.01
N MET A 85 2.20 14.67 -11.81
CA MET A 85 1.41 15.82 -11.35
C MET A 85 0.11 15.38 -10.65
N HIS A 86 -0.24 14.08 -10.73
CA HIS A 86 -1.52 13.54 -10.28
C HIS A 86 -1.35 12.68 -9.02
N SER A 87 -2.20 12.93 -8.03
CA SER A 87 -2.33 12.10 -6.83
C SER A 87 -3.55 11.16 -6.88
N ASP A 88 -4.26 11.14 -8.02
CA ASP A 88 -5.49 10.35 -8.16
C ASP A 88 -5.20 8.86 -8.00
N GLU A 89 -6.10 8.18 -7.30
CA GLU A 89 -6.03 6.76 -6.98
C GLU A 89 -5.76 5.88 -8.20
N SER A 90 -6.42 6.16 -9.33
CA SER A 90 -6.29 5.36 -10.55
C SER A 90 -4.86 5.36 -11.11
N TYR A 91 -4.17 6.51 -11.07
CA TYR A 91 -2.77 6.61 -11.49
C TYR A 91 -1.84 5.88 -10.52
N VAL A 92 -2.02 6.10 -9.22
CA VAL A 92 -1.21 5.45 -8.18
C VAL A 92 -1.33 3.93 -8.26
N LEU A 93 -2.55 3.40 -8.35
CA LEU A 93 -2.78 1.95 -8.44
C LEU A 93 -2.21 1.33 -9.72
N ARG A 94 -2.34 2.02 -10.86
CA ARG A 94 -1.75 1.55 -12.12
C ARG A 94 -0.22 1.54 -12.06
N ALA A 95 0.39 2.57 -11.47
CA ALA A 95 1.83 2.64 -11.26
C ALA A 95 2.34 1.48 -10.38
N LEU A 96 1.63 1.16 -9.29
CA LEU A 96 1.98 0.01 -8.45
C LEU A 96 1.84 -1.33 -9.20
N LYS A 97 0.78 -1.49 -9.97
CA LYS A 97 0.57 -2.68 -10.80
C LYS A 97 1.65 -2.86 -11.88
N SER A 98 2.27 -1.78 -12.35
CA SER A 98 3.41 -1.85 -13.27
C SER A 98 4.73 -2.30 -12.60
N GLY A 99 4.72 -2.52 -11.28
CA GLY A 99 5.90 -2.94 -10.51
C GLY A 99 6.74 -1.76 -9.99
N ALA A 100 6.25 -0.52 -10.09
CA ALA A 100 6.92 0.63 -9.51
C ALA A 100 7.02 0.49 -7.99
N LYS A 101 8.20 0.75 -7.42
CA LYS A 101 8.47 0.72 -5.97
C LYS A 101 8.35 2.08 -5.32
N GLY A 102 8.33 3.16 -6.11
CA GLY A 102 8.17 4.52 -5.63
C GLY A 102 7.15 5.31 -6.44
N TYR A 103 6.47 6.26 -5.77
CA TYR A 103 5.60 7.24 -6.42
C TYR A 103 5.74 8.59 -5.72
N LEU A 104 6.14 9.60 -6.47
CA LEU A 104 6.33 10.96 -6.02
C LEU A 104 5.43 11.92 -6.81
N LEU A 105 4.93 12.93 -6.14
CA LEU A 105 4.36 14.08 -6.83
C LEU A 105 5.50 15.00 -7.30
N LYS A 106 5.38 15.55 -8.50
CA LYS A 106 6.40 16.47 -9.06
C LYS A 106 6.62 17.69 -8.15
N ASP A 107 5.59 18.14 -7.43
CA ASP A 107 5.69 19.25 -6.47
C ASP A 107 6.56 18.93 -5.24
N SER A 108 6.71 17.65 -4.89
CA SER A 108 7.56 17.19 -3.79
C SER A 108 8.88 16.56 -4.23
N ALA A 109 9.15 16.55 -5.54
CA ALA A 109 10.33 15.86 -6.08
C ALA A 109 11.66 16.42 -5.52
N GLU A 110 11.76 17.74 -5.32
CA GLU A 110 12.96 18.37 -4.77
C GLU A 110 13.32 17.83 -3.37
N SER A 111 12.36 17.65 -2.49
CA SER A 111 12.57 17.19 -1.11
C SER A 111 12.68 15.67 -0.95
N ASP A 112 12.02 14.92 -1.83
CA ASP A 112 11.78 13.49 -1.61
C ASP A 112 12.48 12.57 -2.62
N LEU A 113 12.93 13.08 -3.77
CA LEU A 113 13.56 12.29 -4.82
C LEU A 113 14.76 11.48 -4.33
N ILE A 114 15.68 12.12 -3.63
CA ILE A 114 16.90 11.47 -3.15
C ILE A 114 16.58 10.37 -2.13
N LYS A 115 15.65 10.63 -1.21
CA LYS A 115 15.17 9.63 -0.25
C LYS A 115 14.52 8.44 -0.96
N ALA A 116 13.69 8.72 -1.98
CA ALA A 116 13.04 7.69 -2.75
C ALA A 116 14.04 6.81 -3.50
N ILE A 117 15.05 7.42 -4.16
CA ILE A 117 16.10 6.70 -4.87
C ILE A 117 16.83 5.74 -3.93
N HIS A 118 17.28 6.23 -2.77
CA HIS A 118 17.96 5.38 -1.78
C HIS A 118 17.07 4.25 -1.28
N ALA A 119 15.81 4.56 -0.91
CA ALA A 119 14.88 3.55 -0.42
C ALA A 119 14.63 2.43 -1.44
N VAL A 120 14.36 2.80 -2.71
CA VAL A 120 14.08 1.78 -3.73
C VAL A 120 15.33 1.01 -4.16
N ALA A 121 16.52 1.63 -4.10
CA ALA A 121 17.79 0.95 -4.35
C ALA A 121 18.11 -0.11 -3.28
N GLU A 122 17.65 0.10 -2.03
CA GLU A 122 17.70 -0.89 -0.94
C GLU A 122 16.57 -1.93 -1.01
N GLY A 123 15.72 -1.89 -2.03
CA GLY A 123 14.58 -2.80 -2.19
C GLY A 123 13.33 -2.42 -1.40
N LYS A 124 13.33 -1.28 -0.71
CA LYS A 124 12.16 -0.72 0.01
C LYS A 124 11.23 0.00 -0.97
N SER A 125 10.01 0.30 -0.53
CA SER A 125 9.09 1.18 -1.26
C SER A 125 9.12 2.59 -0.69
N PHE A 126 8.85 3.60 -1.54
CA PHE A 126 8.74 4.99 -1.12
C PHE A 126 7.55 5.68 -1.78
N PHE A 127 6.66 6.24 -0.96
CA PHE A 127 5.50 7.00 -1.40
C PHE A 127 5.47 8.33 -0.67
N SER A 128 5.20 9.43 -1.38
CA SER A 128 4.98 10.71 -0.73
C SER A 128 3.78 10.63 0.24
N PRO A 129 3.71 11.46 1.29
CA PRO A 129 2.62 11.39 2.27
C PRO A 129 1.22 11.48 1.65
N ALA A 130 1.04 12.32 0.63
CA ALA A 130 -0.23 12.44 -0.09
C ALA A 130 -0.62 11.13 -0.80
N VAL A 131 0.34 10.47 -1.45
CA VAL A 131 0.13 9.18 -2.12
C VAL A 131 -0.16 8.08 -1.12
N SER A 132 0.56 8.04 0.00
CA SER A 132 0.32 7.07 1.07
C SER A 132 -1.10 7.17 1.62
N LYS A 133 -1.63 8.39 1.78
CA LYS A 133 -3.02 8.60 2.20
C LYS A 133 -4.01 8.01 1.19
N VAL A 134 -3.81 8.25 -0.11
CA VAL A 134 -4.67 7.69 -1.18
C VAL A 134 -4.69 6.16 -1.13
N LEU A 135 -3.54 5.53 -0.94
CA LEU A 135 -3.43 4.08 -0.83
C LEU A 135 -4.16 3.51 0.39
N LEU A 136 -4.05 4.17 1.54
CA LEU A 136 -4.76 3.79 2.76
C LEU A 136 -6.28 3.93 2.60
N ASP A 137 -6.73 5.05 2.04
CA ASP A 137 -8.15 5.32 1.81
C ASP A 137 -8.76 4.30 0.82
N ASP A 138 -8.03 3.92 -0.24
CA ASP A 138 -8.44 2.86 -1.17
C ASP A 138 -8.51 1.49 -0.49
N TYR A 139 -7.49 1.15 0.29
CA TYR A 139 -7.46 -0.10 1.03
C TYR A 139 -8.66 -0.22 1.99
N VAL A 140 -8.91 0.82 2.79
CA VAL A 140 -10.07 0.87 3.70
C VAL A 140 -11.39 0.76 2.94
N ARG A 141 -11.50 1.45 1.79
CA ARG A 141 -12.69 1.38 0.94
C ARG A 141 -12.89 -0.01 0.33
N LYS A 142 -11.83 -0.69 -0.08
CA LYS A 142 -11.89 -2.07 -0.58
C LYS A 142 -12.29 -3.06 0.51
N LEU A 143 -11.75 -2.91 1.71
CA LEU A 143 -12.20 -3.70 2.87
C LEU A 143 -13.71 -3.55 3.10
N LYS A 144 -14.23 -2.32 3.03
CA LYS A 144 -15.68 -2.06 3.17
C LYS A 144 -16.50 -2.62 1.99
N ARG A 145 -15.97 -2.59 0.76
CA ARG A 145 -16.68 -3.05 -0.45
C ARG A 145 -16.60 -4.56 -0.67
N SER A 146 -15.55 -5.21 -0.21
CA SER A 146 -15.35 -6.65 -0.43
C SER A 146 -16.33 -7.53 0.34
N GLY A 147 -17.31 -6.91 1.07
CA GLY A 147 -18.25 -7.68 1.87
C GLY A 147 -17.57 -8.51 2.96
N ALA A 148 -16.26 -8.31 3.15
CA ALA A 148 -15.63 -8.53 4.41
C ALA A 148 -16.00 -7.36 5.35
N GLU A 149 -17.34 -7.11 5.48
CA GLU A 149 -17.82 -6.75 6.80
C GLU A 149 -17.23 -7.86 7.65
N ASP A 150 -16.22 -7.52 8.40
CA ASP A 150 -15.70 -8.44 9.39
C ASP A 150 -16.94 -8.95 10.12
N ALA A 151 -17.17 -10.27 10.10
CA ALA A 151 -18.35 -10.83 10.75
C ALA A 151 -18.50 -10.24 12.17
N TYR A 152 -17.37 -9.81 12.76
CA TYR A 152 -17.32 -9.05 14.01
C TYR A 152 -18.00 -7.66 13.91
N ASP A 153 -17.98 -7.00 12.77
CA ASP A 153 -18.63 -5.68 12.56
C ASP A 153 -20.15 -5.78 12.45
N LEU A 154 -20.70 -6.97 12.20
CA LEU A 154 -22.13 -7.25 12.29
C LEU A 154 -22.65 -7.26 13.73
N LEU A 155 -21.74 -7.38 14.71
CA LEU A 155 -22.11 -7.38 16.11
C LEU A 155 -22.33 -5.95 16.63
N THR A 156 -23.41 -5.77 17.36
CA THR A 156 -23.64 -4.55 18.13
C THR A 156 -22.58 -4.41 19.24
N PRO A 157 -22.34 -3.19 19.78
CA PRO A 157 -21.43 -3.01 20.91
C PRO A 157 -21.72 -3.97 22.08
N ARG A 158 -23.00 -4.21 22.37
CA ARG A 158 -23.43 -5.11 23.45
C ARG A 158 -23.12 -6.58 23.14
N GLU A 159 -23.28 -7.00 21.92
CA GLU A 159 -22.92 -8.36 21.48
C GLU A 159 -21.41 -8.58 21.52
N ARG A 160 -20.60 -7.55 21.24
CA ARG A 160 -19.13 -7.62 21.36
C ARG A 160 -18.69 -7.80 22.81
N GLU A 161 -19.27 -7.07 23.76
CA GLU A 161 -19.00 -7.25 25.18
C GLU A 161 -19.36 -8.66 25.65
N ILE A 162 -20.53 -9.17 25.27
CA ILE A 162 -20.98 -10.52 25.63
C ILE A 162 -20.09 -11.59 24.98
N LEU A 163 -19.72 -11.43 23.70
CA LEU A 163 -18.77 -12.32 23.01
C LEU A 163 -17.47 -12.46 23.79
N GLN A 164 -16.86 -11.33 24.21
CA GLN A 164 -15.62 -11.34 24.97
C GLN A 164 -15.78 -12.11 26.29
N LEU A 165 -16.77 -11.77 27.10
CA LEU A 165 -17.00 -12.40 28.40
C LEU A 165 -17.25 -13.90 28.28
N VAL A 166 -18.00 -14.33 27.27
CA VAL A 166 -18.24 -15.76 27.00
C VAL A 166 -16.95 -16.46 26.56
N ALA A 167 -16.13 -15.81 25.73
CA ALA A 167 -14.85 -16.35 25.29
C ALA A 167 -13.84 -16.45 26.43
N GLU A 168 -13.92 -15.54 27.44
CA GLU A 168 -13.16 -15.63 28.70
C GLU A 168 -13.67 -16.73 29.66
N GLY A 169 -14.67 -17.51 29.27
CA GLY A 169 -15.22 -18.62 30.06
C GLY A 169 -16.25 -18.22 31.11
N LYS A 170 -16.81 -17.00 31.08
CA LYS A 170 -17.87 -16.59 31.99
C LYS A 170 -19.17 -17.33 31.69
N SER A 171 -19.90 -17.76 32.76
CA SER A 171 -21.22 -18.33 32.61
C SER A 171 -22.26 -17.26 32.23
N ASN A 172 -23.41 -17.68 31.68
CA ASN A 172 -24.50 -16.74 31.38
C ASN A 172 -24.95 -15.93 32.62
N LYS A 173 -24.88 -16.52 33.80
CA LYS A 173 -25.23 -15.88 35.08
C LYS A 173 -24.19 -14.81 35.44
N ASP A 174 -22.88 -15.08 35.23
CA ASP A 174 -21.82 -14.12 35.51
C ASP A 174 -21.87 -12.93 34.55
N VAL A 175 -22.11 -13.21 33.25
CA VAL A 175 -22.32 -12.18 32.23
C VAL A 175 -23.53 -11.31 32.55
N ALA A 176 -24.66 -11.94 32.96
CA ALA A 176 -25.88 -11.24 33.35
C ALA A 176 -25.62 -10.29 34.52
N ASN A 177 -24.90 -10.76 35.56
CA ASN A 177 -24.56 -9.97 36.72
C ASN A 177 -23.62 -8.81 36.35
N LEU A 178 -22.55 -9.06 35.58
CA LEU A 178 -21.57 -8.04 35.18
C LEU A 178 -22.20 -6.93 34.32
N LEU A 179 -23.14 -7.29 33.49
CA LEU A 179 -23.72 -6.38 32.52
C LEU A 179 -25.08 -5.82 32.94
N ASN A 180 -25.59 -6.16 34.17
CA ASN A 180 -26.91 -5.81 34.70
C ASN A 180 -28.05 -6.22 33.74
N LEU A 181 -28.02 -7.46 33.25
CA LEU A 181 -29.03 -8.05 32.37
C LEU A 181 -29.71 -9.24 33.03
N SER A 182 -30.85 -9.69 32.45
CA SER A 182 -31.37 -10.99 32.75
C SER A 182 -30.58 -12.11 32.07
N VAL A 183 -30.53 -13.30 32.67
CA VAL A 183 -29.92 -14.48 32.04
C VAL A 183 -30.52 -14.76 30.67
N TYR A 184 -31.85 -14.62 30.55
CA TYR A 184 -32.57 -14.78 29.30
C TYR A 184 -32.09 -13.79 28.21
N THR A 185 -31.83 -12.52 28.59
CA THR A 185 -31.33 -11.51 27.67
C THR A 185 -29.93 -11.89 27.16
N VAL A 186 -29.06 -12.40 28.05
CA VAL A 186 -27.73 -12.89 27.67
C VAL A 186 -27.82 -14.07 26.69
N GLU A 187 -28.72 -15.01 26.92
CA GLU A 187 -28.94 -16.15 26.02
C GLU A 187 -29.43 -15.71 24.64
N THR A 188 -30.32 -14.72 24.58
CA THR A 188 -30.80 -14.14 23.32
C THR A 188 -29.65 -13.50 22.55
N HIS A 189 -28.81 -12.67 23.21
CA HIS A 189 -27.63 -12.09 22.56
C HIS A 189 -26.63 -13.15 22.07
N ARG A 190 -26.41 -14.21 22.87
CA ARG A 190 -25.55 -15.33 22.43
C ARG A 190 -26.05 -16.01 21.18
N SER A 191 -27.37 -16.27 21.10
CA SER A 191 -27.99 -16.84 19.90
C SER A 191 -27.77 -15.94 18.68
N ASN A 192 -28.00 -14.64 18.84
CA ASN A 192 -27.77 -13.66 17.77
C ASN A 192 -26.31 -13.58 17.35
N ILE A 193 -25.37 -13.64 18.30
CA ILE A 193 -23.91 -13.68 18.02
C ILE A 193 -23.57 -14.92 17.19
N MET A 194 -24.05 -16.11 17.60
CA MET A 194 -23.82 -17.37 16.89
C MET A 194 -24.35 -17.33 15.46
N GLU A 195 -25.56 -16.79 15.27
CA GLU A 195 -26.19 -16.63 13.97
C GLU A 195 -25.40 -15.65 13.08
N LYS A 196 -25.10 -14.44 13.57
CA LYS A 196 -24.36 -13.40 12.84
C LYS A 196 -22.95 -13.83 12.43
N LEU A 197 -22.28 -14.59 13.30
CA LEU A 197 -20.93 -15.09 13.05
C LEU A 197 -20.91 -16.46 12.35
N ASN A 198 -22.09 -17.06 12.09
CA ASN A 198 -22.26 -18.42 11.56
C ASN A 198 -21.45 -19.47 12.33
N LEU A 199 -21.52 -19.42 13.67
CA LEU A 199 -20.82 -20.35 14.57
C LEU A 199 -21.78 -21.42 15.11
N ARG A 200 -21.27 -22.64 15.26
CA ARG A 200 -22.09 -23.80 15.68
C ARG A 200 -22.00 -24.09 17.19
N GLY A 201 -21.12 -23.42 17.92
CA GLY A 201 -20.96 -23.69 19.35
C GLY A 201 -19.86 -22.86 20.00
N ILE A 202 -19.78 -22.98 21.34
CA ILE A 202 -18.80 -22.26 22.18
C ILE A 202 -17.34 -22.49 21.75
N PRO A 203 -16.91 -23.70 21.39
CA PRO A 203 -15.54 -23.91 20.95
C PRO A 203 -15.18 -23.06 19.71
N GLU A 204 -16.10 -22.94 18.76
CA GLU A 204 -15.90 -22.11 17.57
C GLU A 204 -15.88 -20.63 17.91
N LEU A 205 -16.71 -20.19 18.88
CA LEU A 205 -16.73 -18.82 19.38
C LEU A 205 -15.38 -18.46 20.04
N ILE A 206 -14.83 -19.32 20.88
CA ILE A 206 -13.53 -19.14 21.52
C ILE A 206 -12.42 -19.04 20.45
N LEU A 207 -12.41 -19.96 19.49
CA LEU A 207 -11.43 -19.92 18.38
C LEU A 207 -11.55 -18.63 17.54
N PHE A 208 -12.77 -18.16 17.31
CA PHE A 208 -13.02 -16.89 16.64
C PHE A 208 -12.42 -15.73 17.44
N ALA A 209 -12.68 -15.68 18.76
CA ALA A 209 -12.19 -14.62 19.65
C ALA A 209 -10.65 -14.60 19.72
N VAL A 210 -9.99 -15.76 19.80
CA VAL A 210 -8.53 -15.87 19.80
C VAL A 210 -7.96 -15.40 18.45
N ARG A 211 -8.49 -15.87 17.32
CA ARG A 211 -8.02 -15.47 15.98
C ARG A 211 -8.15 -13.97 15.71
N ARG A 212 -9.10 -13.32 16.37
CA ARG A 212 -9.35 -11.88 16.27
C ARG A 212 -8.60 -11.06 17.32
N GLY A 213 -7.86 -11.70 18.20
CA GLY A 213 -7.13 -11.02 19.28
C GLY A 213 -8.07 -10.36 20.31
N ILE A 214 -9.32 -10.84 20.45
CA ILE A 214 -10.28 -10.37 21.45
C ILE A 214 -9.88 -10.91 22.82
N ILE A 215 -9.40 -12.14 22.85
CA ILE A 215 -8.78 -12.80 24.01
C ILE A 215 -7.43 -13.41 23.60
N SER A 216 -6.55 -13.63 24.55
CA SER A 216 -5.22 -14.25 24.38
C SER A 216 -5.20 -15.69 24.84
#